data_a7b00bbccad2abbe45180e0402d6f48f
#
_entry.id   a7b00bbccad2abbe45180e0402d6f48f
#
_cell.length_a   1.000
_cell.length_b   1.000
_cell.length_c   1.000
_cell.angle_alpha   90.00
_cell.angle_beta   90.00
_cell.angle_gamma   90.00
#
_symmetry.space_group_name_H-M   'P 1'
#
loop_
_entity.id
_entity.type
_entity.pdbx_description
1 polymer ?
#
loop_
_entity_poly.entity_id
_entity_poly.type
_entity_poly.pdbx_seq_one_letter_code
_entity_poly.pdbx_strand_id
1 'polypeptide(L)'
;YCTQGPATTVPFEELARRHGHFAVAETGWPKLDPLFAPDDGTAARLRPADGRRVVLYAATFTETLSSARALLGEISMQVARGDRYWLLTLHPKTDPVLVQAYRQLAGPNAGFVEPEGLVPALRAADVLVCDTSSVVSEFVVQRKPVVTFRNRAPKAHMIDVADPAELETALHRAFAPSETLRHELAAYADLIHPWRDGHSSERVLAAARDFVAGQFGDLARKPMNLWRRLQMRARLRRFGEAPNR
;
A
#
# COMPACT_ATOMS: atom_id res chain seq x y z
N TYR A 1 1.19 20.15 8.99
CA TYR A 1 1.18 18.90 8.22
C TYR A 1 1.31 17.72 9.16
N CYS A 2 0.42 16.73 9.03
CA CYS A 2 0.53 15.43 9.67
C CYS A 2 1.25 14.47 8.73
N THR A 3 2.34 13.85 9.20
CA THR A 3 3.20 12.98 8.40
C THR A 3 3.12 11.53 8.87
N GLN A 4 3.38 10.60 7.95
CA GLN A 4 3.16 9.16 8.17
C GLN A 4 4.26 8.51 9.01
N GLY A 5 5.49 8.95 8.82
CA GLY A 5 6.68 8.41 9.47
C GLY A 5 7.94 9.13 9.00
N PRO A 6 9.13 8.72 9.47
CA PRO A 6 10.40 9.41 9.22
C PRO A 6 10.68 9.75 7.76
N ALA A 7 10.30 8.87 6.81
CA ALA A 7 10.48 9.11 5.38
C ALA A 7 9.79 10.39 4.86
N THR A 8 8.70 10.78 5.50
CA THR A 8 7.95 12.01 5.17
C THR A 8 8.19 13.11 6.19
N THR A 9 8.37 12.76 7.44
CA THR A 9 8.59 13.72 8.54
C THR A 9 9.86 14.54 8.33
N VAL A 10 10.99 13.87 8.11
CA VAL A 10 12.30 14.53 8.00
C VAL A 10 12.35 15.58 6.87
N PRO A 11 11.94 15.27 5.62
CA PRO A 11 11.90 16.29 4.56
C PRO A 11 10.92 17.43 4.84
N PHE A 12 9.78 17.14 5.48
CA PHE A 12 8.79 18.18 5.81
C PHE A 12 9.27 19.10 6.94
N GLU A 13 9.97 18.58 7.93
CA GLU A 13 10.61 19.39 8.99
C GLU A 13 11.70 20.30 8.44
N GLU A 14 12.51 19.82 7.49
CA GLU A 14 13.51 20.65 6.83
C GLU A 14 12.84 21.81 6.07
N LEU A 15 11.76 21.55 5.34
CA LEU A 15 10.97 22.57 4.67
C LEU A 15 10.30 23.53 5.68
N ALA A 16 9.79 23.03 6.81
CA ALA A 16 9.20 23.83 7.85
C ALA A 16 10.23 24.80 8.46
N ARG A 17 11.42 24.31 8.78
CA ARG A 17 12.54 25.17 9.26
C ARG A 17 12.92 26.24 8.23
N ARG A 18 12.97 25.87 6.94
CA ARG A 18 13.34 26.79 5.87
C ARG A 18 12.30 27.88 5.62
N HIS A 19 11.02 27.53 5.70
CA HIS A 19 9.93 28.43 5.33
C HIS A 19 9.21 29.10 6.51
N GLY A 20 9.21 28.50 7.68
CA GLY A 20 8.66 29.03 8.91
C GLY A 20 7.13 29.25 8.97
N HIS A 21 6.39 28.89 7.93
CA HIS A 21 4.96 29.18 7.85
C HIS A 21 4.03 27.97 7.98
N PHE A 22 4.57 26.84 8.40
CA PHE A 22 3.80 25.64 8.74
C PHE A 22 4.54 24.78 9.76
N ALA A 23 3.80 23.99 10.49
CA ALA A 23 4.32 23.04 11.45
C ALA A 23 4.18 21.60 10.92
N VAL A 24 4.94 20.67 11.49
CA VAL A 24 4.94 19.25 11.16
C VAL A 24 4.71 18.45 12.44
N ALA A 25 3.87 17.45 12.37
CA ALA A 25 3.66 16.46 13.42
C ALA A 25 3.68 15.05 12.81
N GLU A 26 4.53 14.18 13.32
CA GLU A 26 4.50 12.77 12.94
C GLU A 26 3.37 12.08 13.68
N THR A 27 2.35 11.65 12.92
CA THR A 27 1.10 11.10 13.48
C THR A 27 0.88 9.64 13.11
N GLY A 28 1.66 9.13 12.17
CA GLY A 28 1.36 7.86 11.54
C GLY A 28 0.42 8.03 10.34
N TRP A 29 -0.04 6.92 9.80
CA TRP A 29 -0.88 6.87 8.60
C TRP A 29 -2.30 6.39 8.96
N PRO A 30 -3.29 7.28 9.12
CA PRO A 30 -4.66 6.93 9.54
C PRO A 30 -5.35 5.85 8.72
N LYS A 31 -5.06 5.79 7.42
CA LYS A 31 -5.56 4.73 6.54
C LYS A 31 -5.20 3.32 7.04
N LEU A 32 -4.10 3.19 7.77
CA LEU A 32 -3.58 1.91 8.24
C LEU A 32 -4.05 1.54 9.66
N ASP A 33 -4.72 2.43 10.37
CA ASP A 33 -5.24 2.12 11.71
C ASP A 33 -6.04 0.81 11.74
N PRO A 34 -6.92 0.50 10.74
CA PRO A 34 -7.64 -0.76 10.72
C PRO A 34 -6.76 -2.02 10.59
N LEU A 35 -5.52 -1.91 10.10
CA LEU A 35 -4.59 -3.04 10.05
C LEU A 35 -4.10 -3.47 11.44
N PHE A 36 -4.07 -2.53 12.39
CA PHE A 36 -3.56 -2.70 13.75
C PHE A 36 -4.64 -2.65 14.81
N ALA A 37 -5.88 -2.36 14.43
CA ALA A 37 -7.04 -2.42 15.33
C ALA A 37 -7.28 -3.86 15.85
N PRO A 38 -7.97 -4.05 16.97
CA PRO A 38 -8.41 -5.36 17.41
C PRO A 38 -9.08 -6.15 16.29
N ASP A 39 -8.86 -7.47 16.24
CA ASP A 39 -9.46 -8.30 15.20
C ASP A 39 -10.94 -8.54 15.50
N ASP A 40 -11.81 -8.18 14.56
CA ASP A 40 -13.24 -8.46 14.59
C ASP A 40 -13.61 -9.83 14.03
N GLY A 41 -12.59 -10.66 13.75
CA GLY A 41 -12.71 -11.98 13.14
C GLY A 41 -12.88 -11.96 11.62
N THR A 42 -12.89 -10.78 10.97
CA THR A 42 -13.04 -10.69 9.50
C THR A 42 -11.83 -11.28 8.78
N ALA A 43 -10.63 -10.99 9.25
CA ALA A 43 -9.40 -11.55 8.68
C ALA A 43 -9.32 -13.06 8.88
N ALA A 44 -9.71 -13.55 10.05
CA ALA A 44 -9.74 -14.98 10.35
C ALA A 44 -10.67 -15.76 9.41
N ARG A 45 -11.82 -15.21 9.06
CA ARG A 45 -12.78 -15.83 8.11
C ARG A 45 -12.26 -15.95 6.68
N LEU A 46 -11.26 -15.15 6.31
CA LEU A 46 -10.60 -15.24 5.00
C LEU A 46 -9.50 -16.31 4.94
N ARG A 47 -9.09 -16.85 6.08
CA ARG A 47 -8.10 -17.93 6.11
C ARG A 47 -8.78 -19.29 5.97
N PRO A 48 -8.16 -20.24 5.23
CA PRO A 48 -8.69 -21.58 5.11
C PRO A 48 -8.63 -22.33 6.46
N ALA A 49 -9.62 -23.15 6.76
CA ALA A 49 -9.69 -23.91 8.00
C ALA A 49 -8.60 -24.98 8.15
N ASP A 50 -8.00 -25.39 7.04
CA ASP A 50 -6.93 -26.41 6.99
C ASP A 50 -5.53 -25.85 7.36
N GLY A 51 -5.43 -24.56 7.65
CA GLY A 51 -4.18 -23.93 8.09
C GLY A 51 -3.15 -23.67 6.99
N ARG A 52 -3.50 -23.83 5.71
CA ARG A 52 -2.60 -23.49 4.60
C ARG A 52 -2.14 -22.03 4.68
N ARG A 53 -0.93 -21.78 4.18
CA ARG A 53 -0.39 -20.43 4.02
C ARG A 53 -1.23 -19.63 3.02
N VAL A 54 -1.43 -18.35 3.32
CA VAL A 54 -2.27 -17.44 2.53
C VAL A 54 -1.41 -16.50 1.73
N VAL A 55 -1.62 -16.47 0.41
CA VAL A 55 -1.04 -15.50 -0.52
C VAL A 55 -2.12 -14.52 -0.94
N LEU A 56 -1.89 -13.22 -0.73
CA LEU A 56 -2.73 -12.18 -1.33
C LEU A 56 -2.13 -11.74 -2.67
N TYR A 57 -2.90 -11.81 -3.72
CA TYR A 57 -2.57 -11.18 -4.99
C TYR A 57 -3.37 -9.88 -5.17
N ALA A 58 -2.67 -8.77 -5.39
CA ALA A 58 -3.27 -7.45 -5.58
C ALA A 58 -2.54 -6.69 -6.70
N ALA A 59 -3.17 -6.49 -7.85
CA ALA A 59 -2.58 -5.78 -8.98
C ALA A 59 -3.08 -4.35 -9.12
N THR A 60 -2.20 -3.45 -9.63
CA THR A 60 -2.62 -2.12 -10.06
C THR A 60 -3.46 -2.17 -11.33
N PHE A 61 -4.24 -1.11 -11.61
CA PHE A 61 -5.09 -1.03 -12.81
C PHE A 61 -4.39 -0.40 -14.02
N THR A 62 -3.27 0.29 -13.83
CA THR A 62 -2.56 0.95 -14.93
C THR A 62 -1.94 -0.12 -15.83
N GLU A 63 -2.42 -0.24 -17.05
CA GLU A 63 -2.09 -1.32 -17.99
C GLU A 63 -0.58 -1.56 -18.13
N THR A 64 0.21 -0.49 -18.24
CA THR A 64 1.69 -0.57 -18.37
C THR A 64 2.42 -0.99 -17.10
N LEU A 65 1.72 -1.04 -15.96
CA LEU A 65 2.26 -1.40 -14.64
C LEU A 65 1.65 -2.67 -14.09
N SER A 66 0.47 -3.04 -14.59
CA SER A 66 -0.32 -4.15 -14.07
C SER A 66 0.30 -5.49 -14.43
N SER A 67 0.48 -6.33 -13.41
CA SER A 67 0.89 -7.72 -13.55
C SER A 67 -0.27 -8.65 -13.93
N ALA A 68 -1.52 -8.18 -13.86
CA ALA A 68 -2.69 -9.04 -13.88
C ALA A 68 -2.81 -9.92 -15.14
N ARG A 69 -2.51 -9.38 -16.32
CA ARG A 69 -2.55 -10.15 -17.57
C ARG A 69 -1.38 -11.15 -17.64
N ALA A 70 -0.18 -10.71 -17.23
CA ALA A 70 1.03 -11.52 -17.32
C ALA A 70 1.03 -12.70 -16.34
N LEU A 71 0.48 -12.51 -15.13
CA LEU A 71 0.51 -13.53 -14.07
C LEU A 71 -0.72 -14.43 -14.03
N LEU A 72 -1.78 -14.17 -14.83
CA LEU A 72 -3.02 -14.95 -14.77
C LEU A 72 -2.78 -16.46 -14.95
N GLY A 73 -1.98 -16.85 -15.95
CA GLY A 73 -1.68 -18.26 -16.22
C GLY A 73 -0.90 -18.92 -15.07
N GLU A 74 0.13 -18.24 -14.58
CA GLU A 74 0.94 -18.76 -13.47
C GLU A 74 0.12 -18.86 -12.17
N ILE A 75 -0.65 -17.82 -11.82
CA ILE A 75 -1.52 -17.85 -10.65
C ILE A 75 -2.57 -18.96 -10.77
N SER A 76 -3.15 -19.18 -11.97
CA SER A 76 -4.06 -20.31 -12.19
C SER A 76 -3.43 -21.65 -11.91
N MET A 77 -2.19 -21.86 -12.35
CA MET A 77 -1.44 -23.09 -12.04
C MET A 77 -1.14 -23.23 -10.54
N GLN A 78 -0.77 -22.15 -9.88
CA GLN A 78 -0.52 -22.11 -8.45
C GLN A 78 -1.79 -22.42 -7.63
N VAL A 79 -2.92 -21.87 -8.01
CA VAL A 79 -4.23 -22.16 -7.40
C VAL A 79 -4.61 -23.64 -7.59
N ALA A 80 -4.37 -24.20 -8.79
CA ALA A 80 -4.68 -25.60 -9.08
C ALA A 80 -3.84 -26.59 -8.25
N ARG A 81 -2.61 -26.24 -7.88
CA ARG A 81 -1.76 -27.08 -6.99
C ARG A 81 -2.37 -27.29 -5.59
N GLY A 82 -3.05 -26.25 -5.05
CA GLY A 82 -3.74 -26.33 -3.77
C GLY A 82 -2.84 -26.41 -2.52
N ASP A 83 -1.54 -26.21 -2.63
CA ASP A 83 -0.59 -26.20 -1.51
C ASP A 83 -0.66 -24.91 -0.67
N ARG A 84 -1.25 -23.85 -1.23
CA ARG A 84 -1.49 -22.55 -0.60
C ARG A 84 -2.93 -22.11 -0.87
N TYR A 85 -3.41 -21.17 -0.07
CA TYR A 85 -4.70 -20.51 -0.33
C TYR A 85 -4.46 -19.11 -0.89
N TRP A 86 -5.14 -18.78 -1.97
CA TRP A 86 -5.00 -17.50 -2.64
C TRP A 86 -6.18 -16.58 -2.35
N LEU A 87 -5.90 -15.36 -1.91
CA LEU A 87 -6.84 -14.26 -1.90
C LEU A 87 -6.54 -13.38 -3.12
N LEU A 88 -7.50 -13.24 -4.01
CA LEU A 88 -7.34 -12.55 -5.27
C LEU A 88 -8.15 -11.26 -5.25
N THR A 89 -7.51 -10.13 -5.48
CA THR A 89 -8.19 -8.84 -5.58
C THR A 89 -7.62 -8.00 -6.70
N LEU A 90 -8.47 -7.28 -7.40
CA LEU A 90 -8.06 -6.37 -8.46
C LEU A 90 -8.67 -5.00 -8.24
N HIS A 91 -7.98 -3.97 -8.73
CA HIS A 91 -8.47 -2.61 -8.59
C HIS A 91 -9.79 -2.43 -9.37
N PRO A 92 -10.79 -1.64 -8.88
CA PRO A 92 -12.10 -1.45 -9.54
C PRO A 92 -12.04 -0.94 -10.99
N LYS A 93 -10.94 -0.28 -11.37
CA LYS A 93 -10.70 0.22 -12.74
C LYS A 93 -10.01 -0.79 -13.66
N THR A 94 -9.79 -2.02 -13.21
CA THR A 94 -9.21 -3.08 -14.04
C THR A 94 -10.23 -3.53 -15.09
N ASP A 95 -9.74 -3.95 -16.28
CA ASP A 95 -10.56 -4.50 -17.35
C ASP A 95 -11.54 -5.57 -16.79
N PRO A 96 -12.86 -5.43 -16.99
CA PRO A 96 -13.86 -6.36 -16.47
C PRO A 96 -13.64 -7.81 -16.92
N VAL A 97 -13.14 -8.03 -18.13
CA VAL A 97 -12.83 -9.37 -18.65
C VAL A 97 -11.76 -10.03 -17.80
N LEU A 98 -10.72 -9.26 -17.44
CA LEU A 98 -9.63 -9.74 -16.61
C LEU A 98 -10.10 -9.98 -15.16
N VAL A 99 -10.92 -9.08 -14.60
CA VAL A 99 -11.55 -9.28 -13.29
C VAL A 99 -12.37 -10.58 -13.27
N GLN A 100 -13.16 -10.84 -14.30
CA GLN A 100 -13.95 -12.05 -14.40
C GLN A 100 -13.08 -13.31 -14.48
N ALA A 101 -11.96 -13.26 -15.21
CA ALA A 101 -11.03 -14.39 -15.27
C ALA A 101 -10.44 -14.73 -13.88
N TYR A 102 -10.09 -13.74 -13.08
CA TYR A 102 -9.63 -13.96 -11.71
C TYR A 102 -10.75 -14.44 -10.77
N ARG A 103 -11.97 -13.96 -10.94
CA ARG A 103 -13.15 -14.45 -10.17
C ARG A 103 -13.42 -15.94 -10.42
N GLN A 104 -13.20 -16.41 -11.65
CA GLN A 104 -13.38 -17.83 -12.00
C GLN A 104 -12.35 -18.76 -11.33
N LEU A 105 -11.26 -18.24 -10.79
CA LEU A 105 -10.31 -19.03 -10.00
C LEU A 105 -10.81 -19.31 -8.58
N ALA A 106 -11.85 -18.62 -8.11
CA ALA A 106 -12.41 -18.84 -6.78
C ALA A 106 -12.94 -20.25 -6.61
N GLY A 107 -12.62 -20.88 -5.49
CA GLY A 107 -12.95 -22.26 -5.18
C GLY A 107 -12.26 -22.76 -3.91
N PRO A 108 -11.99 -24.05 -3.79
CA PRO A 108 -11.38 -24.62 -2.57
C PRO A 108 -9.99 -24.07 -2.22
N ASN A 109 -9.27 -23.53 -3.21
CA ASN A 109 -7.89 -23.07 -3.07
C ASN A 109 -7.74 -21.56 -3.25
N ALA A 110 -8.81 -20.84 -3.59
CA ALA A 110 -8.75 -19.39 -3.74
C ALA A 110 -10.10 -18.72 -3.44
N GLY A 111 -10.05 -17.51 -2.91
CA GLY A 111 -11.19 -16.62 -2.78
C GLY A 111 -10.96 -15.32 -3.55
N PHE A 112 -12.01 -14.79 -4.20
CA PHE A 112 -11.95 -13.43 -4.74
C PHE A 112 -12.46 -12.45 -3.68
N VAL A 113 -11.67 -11.40 -3.45
CA VAL A 113 -11.95 -10.38 -2.44
C VAL A 113 -12.31 -9.08 -3.15
N GLU A 114 -13.48 -8.54 -2.82
CA GLU A 114 -13.91 -7.23 -3.33
C GLU A 114 -13.05 -6.11 -2.72
N PRO A 115 -12.96 -4.94 -3.35
CA PRO A 115 -12.11 -3.84 -2.90
C PRO A 115 -12.33 -3.44 -1.44
N GLU A 116 -13.56 -3.52 -0.93
CA GLU A 116 -13.92 -3.21 0.45
C GLU A 116 -13.33 -4.21 1.46
N GLY A 117 -13.03 -5.42 1.01
CA GLY A 117 -12.39 -6.48 1.78
C GLY A 117 -10.86 -6.43 1.80
N LEU A 118 -10.24 -5.40 1.21
CA LEU A 118 -8.78 -5.33 1.09
C LEU A 118 -8.08 -5.34 2.47
N VAL A 119 -8.56 -4.57 3.44
CA VAL A 119 -7.93 -4.51 4.77
C VAL A 119 -7.94 -5.86 5.49
N PRO A 120 -9.09 -6.57 5.61
CA PRO A 120 -9.11 -7.94 6.11
C PRO A 120 -8.18 -8.89 5.34
N ALA A 121 -8.09 -8.76 4.01
CA ALA A 121 -7.20 -9.60 3.19
C ALA A 121 -5.71 -9.32 3.47
N LEU A 122 -5.32 -8.04 3.63
CA LEU A 122 -3.96 -7.65 4.03
C LEU A 122 -3.59 -8.24 5.41
N ARG A 123 -4.55 -8.29 6.34
CA ARG A 123 -4.35 -8.92 7.66
C ARG A 123 -4.22 -10.43 7.55
N ALA A 124 -5.10 -11.08 6.77
CA ALA A 124 -5.17 -12.52 6.61
C ALA A 124 -3.95 -13.12 5.89
N ALA A 125 -3.36 -12.40 4.94
CA ALA A 125 -2.28 -12.91 4.11
C ALA A 125 -0.96 -13.02 4.86
N ASP A 126 -0.19 -14.06 4.54
CA ASP A 126 1.18 -14.27 5.02
C ASP A 126 2.20 -13.63 4.06
N VAL A 127 1.89 -13.59 2.75
CA VAL A 127 2.72 -13.01 1.68
C VAL A 127 1.82 -12.22 0.73
N LEU A 128 2.32 -11.07 0.24
CA LEU A 128 1.71 -10.32 -0.84
C LEU A 128 2.44 -10.59 -2.16
N VAL A 129 1.70 -10.85 -3.22
CA VAL A 129 2.15 -10.77 -4.62
C VAL A 129 1.52 -9.55 -5.25
N CYS A 130 2.33 -8.66 -5.80
CA CYS A 130 1.88 -7.37 -6.30
C CYS A 130 2.76 -6.90 -7.47
N ASP A 131 2.47 -5.72 -7.98
CA ASP A 131 3.29 -5.00 -8.97
C ASP A 131 3.77 -3.63 -8.42
N THR A 132 3.86 -2.62 -9.28
CA THR A 132 4.15 -1.24 -8.86
C THR A 132 2.88 -0.59 -8.28
N SER A 133 2.62 -0.82 -7.01
CA SER A 133 1.41 -0.38 -6.31
C SER A 133 1.69 0.13 -4.89
N SER A 134 0.88 1.06 -4.41
CA SER A 134 0.93 1.54 -3.01
C SER A 134 0.57 0.45 -1.99
N VAL A 135 -0.14 -0.59 -2.41
CA VAL A 135 -0.49 -1.75 -1.57
C VAL A 135 0.75 -2.44 -1.00
N VAL A 136 1.88 -2.39 -1.71
CA VAL A 136 3.18 -2.86 -1.19
C VAL A 136 3.50 -2.20 0.16
N SER A 137 3.45 -0.87 0.22
CA SER A 137 3.71 -0.14 1.48
C SER A 137 2.67 -0.47 2.55
N GLU A 138 1.39 -0.56 2.17
CA GLU A 138 0.30 -0.92 3.08
C GLU A 138 0.45 -2.33 3.67
N PHE A 139 1.08 -3.25 2.95
CA PHE A 139 1.36 -4.61 3.43
C PHE A 139 2.63 -4.70 4.28
N VAL A 140 3.72 -4.07 3.81
CA VAL A 140 5.05 -4.14 4.45
C VAL A 140 5.07 -3.54 5.85
N VAL A 141 4.20 -2.58 6.18
CA VAL A 141 4.07 -2.04 7.55
C VAL A 141 3.75 -3.11 8.59
N GLN A 142 3.20 -4.25 8.17
CA GLN A 142 2.99 -5.44 9.00
C GLN A 142 4.27 -6.30 9.13
N ARG A 143 5.39 -5.90 8.52
CA ARG A 143 6.66 -6.65 8.42
C ARG A 143 6.52 -8.02 7.75
N LYS A 144 5.53 -8.14 6.86
CA LYS A 144 5.27 -9.37 6.08
C LYS A 144 5.97 -9.28 4.72
N PRO A 145 6.47 -10.41 4.17
CA PRO A 145 7.18 -10.45 2.90
C PRO A 145 6.31 -10.11 1.69
N VAL A 146 6.94 -9.44 0.72
CA VAL A 146 6.31 -9.05 -0.54
C VAL A 146 7.11 -9.60 -1.71
N VAL A 147 6.41 -10.23 -2.64
CA VAL A 147 6.90 -10.54 -3.98
C VAL A 147 6.34 -9.51 -4.94
N THR A 148 7.19 -8.85 -5.70
CA THR A 148 6.77 -7.89 -6.73
C THR A 148 7.09 -8.41 -8.12
N PHE A 149 6.26 -8.07 -9.09
CA PHE A 149 6.46 -8.43 -10.49
C PHE A 149 6.76 -7.17 -11.31
N ARG A 150 7.98 -7.11 -11.88
CA ARG A 150 8.45 -5.99 -12.71
C ARG A 150 8.22 -4.64 -12.06
N ASN A 151 8.56 -4.53 -10.77
CA ASN A 151 8.43 -3.27 -10.05
C ASN A 151 9.36 -2.21 -10.66
N ARG A 152 8.85 -0.99 -10.92
CA ARG A 152 9.65 0.09 -11.50
C ARG A 152 10.81 0.57 -10.64
N ALA A 153 10.73 0.35 -9.34
CA ALA A 153 11.76 0.76 -8.38
C ALA A 153 11.90 -0.30 -7.27
N PRO A 154 12.36 -1.51 -7.60
CA PRO A 154 12.52 -2.58 -6.63
C PRO A 154 13.53 -2.16 -5.54
N LYS A 155 13.27 -2.57 -4.30
CA LYS A 155 14.08 -2.24 -3.13
C LYS A 155 14.42 -3.50 -2.34
N ALA A 156 15.39 -3.41 -1.44
CA ALA A 156 15.92 -4.54 -0.67
C ALA A 156 14.87 -5.31 0.14
N HIS A 157 13.78 -4.66 0.55
CA HIS A 157 12.67 -5.29 1.26
C HIS A 157 11.66 -6.02 0.34
N MET A 158 11.88 -6.04 -0.98
CA MET A 158 11.05 -6.72 -1.97
C MET A 158 11.78 -7.90 -2.59
N ILE A 159 11.03 -8.94 -2.94
CA ILE A 159 11.51 -10.00 -3.83
C ILE A 159 10.92 -9.70 -5.20
N ASP A 160 11.68 -9.00 -6.06
CA ASP A 160 11.19 -8.65 -7.38
C ASP A 160 11.53 -9.73 -8.40
N VAL A 161 10.58 -10.09 -9.26
CA VAL A 161 10.72 -11.06 -10.35
C VAL A 161 10.29 -10.44 -11.67
N ALA A 162 10.91 -10.88 -12.75
CA ALA A 162 10.63 -10.37 -14.10
C ALA A 162 9.88 -11.39 -14.99
N ASP A 163 9.99 -12.67 -14.67
CA ASP A 163 9.35 -13.76 -15.39
C ASP A 163 8.28 -14.42 -14.49
N PRO A 164 7.07 -14.71 -15.00
CA PRO A 164 6.07 -15.47 -14.27
C PRO A 164 6.57 -16.81 -13.72
N ALA A 165 7.44 -17.50 -14.42
CA ALA A 165 8.02 -18.77 -14.00
C ALA A 165 8.88 -18.67 -12.70
N GLU A 166 9.34 -17.48 -12.35
CA GLU A 166 10.09 -17.24 -11.11
C GLU A 166 9.20 -17.13 -9.87
N LEU A 167 7.86 -17.01 -10.05
CA LEU A 167 6.92 -16.73 -8.97
C LEU A 167 6.98 -17.79 -7.86
N GLU A 168 7.04 -19.06 -8.23
CA GLU A 168 7.12 -20.19 -7.26
C GLU A 168 8.38 -20.07 -6.38
N THR A 169 9.54 -19.88 -6.99
CA THR A 169 10.80 -19.71 -6.27
C THR A 169 10.77 -18.47 -5.36
N ALA A 170 10.17 -17.37 -5.84
CA ALA A 170 10.00 -16.14 -5.05
C ALA A 170 9.09 -16.36 -3.85
N LEU A 171 7.99 -17.09 -4.01
CA LEU A 171 7.08 -17.45 -2.91
C LEU A 171 7.78 -18.32 -1.86
N HIS A 172 8.57 -19.32 -2.28
CA HIS A 172 9.37 -20.09 -1.33
C HIS A 172 10.32 -19.23 -0.51
N ARG A 173 11.01 -18.26 -1.15
CA ARG A 173 11.86 -17.29 -0.45
C ARG A 173 11.05 -16.37 0.49
N ALA A 174 9.85 -15.98 0.09
CA ALA A 174 8.98 -15.13 0.90
C ALA A 174 8.46 -15.87 2.14
N PHE A 175 8.11 -17.16 2.03
CA PHE A 175 7.64 -17.94 3.18
C PHE A 175 8.77 -18.36 4.15
N ALA A 176 10.02 -18.32 3.69
CA ALA A 176 11.21 -18.55 4.50
C ALA A 176 12.21 -17.39 4.33
N PRO A 177 11.84 -16.16 4.75
CA PRO A 177 12.66 -14.99 4.52
C PRO A 177 13.99 -15.08 5.27
N SER A 178 15.08 -14.73 4.58
CA SER A 178 16.40 -14.61 5.19
C SER A 178 16.40 -13.54 6.29
N GLU A 179 17.40 -13.60 7.18
CA GLU A 179 17.57 -12.58 8.21
C GLU A 179 17.73 -11.17 7.61
N THR A 180 18.51 -11.07 6.53
CA THR A 180 18.66 -9.82 5.78
C THR A 180 17.31 -9.29 5.28
N LEU A 181 16.48 -10.13 4.65
CA LEU A 181 15.16 -9.70 4.18
C LEU A 181 14.24 -9.25 5.33
N ARG A 182 14.26 -9.97 6.47
CA ARG A 182 13.51 -9.57 7.67
C ARG A 182 13.96 -8.21 8.20
N HIS A 183 15.27 -7.97 8.24
CA HIS A 183 15.84 -6.69 8.65
C HIS A 183 15.38 -5.56 7.71
N GLU A 184 15.50 -5.74 6.40
CA GLU A 184 15.09 -4.74 5.40
C GLU A 184 13.58 -4.44 5.45
N LEU A 185 12.75 -5.46 5.64
CA LEU A 185 11.30 -5.31 5.85
C LEU A 185 11.01 -4.46 7.09
N ALA A 186 11.66 -4.76 8.21
CA ALA A 186 11.48 -4.03 9.47
C ALA A 186 11.94 -2.58 9.33
N ALA A 187 13.12 -2.35 8.78
CA ALA A 187 13.68 -1.02 8.56
C ALA A 187 12.79 -0.15 7.67
N TYR A 188 12.29 -0.72 6.57
CA TYR A 188 11.38 0.02 5.68
C TYR A 188 10.02 0.27 6.33
N ALA A 189 9.47 -0.70 7.06
CA ALA A 189 8.21 -0.52 7.78
C ALA A 189 8.31 0.62 8.82
N ASP A 190 9.40 0.67 9.58
CA ASP A 190 9.64 1.72 10.59
C ASP A 190 9.91 3.09 9.93
N LEU A 191 10.53 3.09 8.76
CA LEU A 191 10.78 4.32 8.01
C LEU A 191 9.49 4.98 7.48
N ILE A 192 8.51 4.17 7.04
CA ILE A 192 7.26 4.69 6.45
C ILE A 192 6.12 4.83 7.46
N HIS A 193 6.06 3.96 8.49
CA HIS A 193 5.00 3.95 9.49
C HIS A 193 5.45 3.23 10.77
N PRO A 194 6.09 3.92 11.72
CA PRO A 194 6.60 3.32 12.96
C PRO A 194 5.51 2.88 13.95
N TRP A 195 4.31 3.45 13.82
CA TRP A 195 3.17 3.24 14.72
C TRP A 195 2.35 2.01 14.35
N ARG A 196 2.27 1.02 15.24
CA ARG A 196 1.53 -0.24 15.00
C ARG A 196 0.44 -0.48 16.04
N ASP A 197 -0.21 0.59 16.47
CA ASP A 197 -1.18 0.58 17.54
C ASP A 197 -2.61 0.96 17.10
N GLY A 198 -2.80 1.34 15.82
CA GLY A 198 -4.10 1.70 15.27
C GLY A 198 -4.63 3.07 15.71
N HIS A 199 -3.77 3.96 16.26
CA HIS A 199 -4.17 5.25 16.82
C HIS A 199 -3.65 6.46 16.06
N SER A 200 -3.31 6.32 14.77
CA SER A 200 -2.82 7.44 13.95
C SER A 200 -3.88 8.54 13.79
N SER A 201 -5.15 8.17 13.67
CA SER A 201 -6.26 9.12 13.59
C SER A 201 -6.37 9.98 14.85
N GLU A 202 -6.19 9.38 16.02
CA GLU A 202 -6.22 10.09 17.30
C GLU A 202 -5.04 11.06 17.42
N ARG A 203 -3.85 10.68 16.94
CA ARG A 203 -2.67 11.56 16.89
C ARG A 203 -2.88 12.74 15.95
N VAL A 204 -3.55 12.55 14.81
CA VAL A 204 -3.93 13.66 13.90
C VAL A 204 -4.84 14.64 14.62
N LEU A 205 -5.86 14.15 15.36
CA LEU A 205 -6.77 15.01 16.13
C LEU A 205 -6.04 15.73 17.27
N ALA A 206 -5.13 15.06 17.97
CA ALA A 206 -4.30 15.67 19.01
C ALA A 206 -3.41 16.78 18.41
N ALA A 207 -2.68 16.49 17.33
CA ALA A 207 -1.84 17.47 16.66
C ALA A 207 -2.64 18.69 16.15
N ALA A 208 -3.88 18.49 15.70
CA ALA A 208 -4.77 19.60 15.31
C ALA A 208 -5.18 20.46 16.50
N ARG A 209 -5.50 19.87 17.65
CA ARG A 209 -5.80 20.59 18.91
C ARG A 209 -4.58 21.38 19.38
N ASP A 210 -3.41 20.75 19.39
CA ASP A 210 -2.14 21.37 19.80
C ASP A 210 -1.80 22.56 18.90
N PHE A 211 -2.07 22.44 17.60
CA PHE A 211 -1.89 23.53 16.64
C PHE A 211 -2.82 24.71 16.96
N VAL A 212 -4.10 24.46 17.22
CA VAL A 212 -5.07 25.51 17.60
C VAL A 212 -4.71 26.14 18.95
N ALA A 213 -4.16 25.36 19.89
CA ALA A 213 -3.68 25.84 21.18
C ALA A 213 -2.33 26.59 21.13
N GLY A 214 -1.72 26.75 19.94
CA GLY A 214 -0.46 27.47 19.77
C GLY A 214 0.79 26.70 20.20
N GLN A 215 0.70 25.37 20.43
CA GLN A 215 1.83 24.56 20.92
C GLN A 215 2.97 24.43 19.91
N PHE A 216 2.73 24.76 18.64
CA PHE A 216 3.76 24.75 17.58
C PHE A 216 4.50 26.09 17.44
N GLY A 217 4.24 27.04 18.35
CA GLY A 217 4.84 28.38 18.34
C GLY A 217 4.30 29.30 17.24
N ASP A 218 4.89 30.48 17.14
CA ASP A 218 4.49 31.48 16.15
C ASP A 218 4.99 31.11 14.76
N LEU A 219 4.06 30.98 13.82
CA LEU A 219 4.39 30.70 12.44
C LEU A 219 4.46 31.99 11.61
N ALA A 220 5.45 32.06 10.72
CA ALA A 220 5.59 33.15 9.79
C ALA A 220 4.34 33.24 8.87
N ARG A 221 4.00 34.46 8.45
CA ARG A 221 2.88 34.66 7.53
C ARG A 221 3.15 33.99 6.19
N LYS A 222 2.21 33.17 5.74
CA LYS A 222 2.30 32.50 4.44
C LYS A 222 2.41 33.51 3.29
N PRO A 223 3.41 33.40 2.40
CA PRO A 223 3.56 34.32 1.28
C PRO A 223 2.38 34.18 0.30
N MET A 224 1.95 35.30 -0.28
CA MET A 224 0.78 35.32 -1.17
C MET A 224 0.97 34.60 -2.50
N ASN A 225 2.22 34.37 -2.92
CA ASN A 225 2.57 33.62 -4.14
C ASN A 225 1.75 34.03 -5.38
N LEU A 226 1.59 35.34 -5.62
CA LEU A 226 0.73 35.89 -6.67
C LEU A 226 1.08 35.33 -8.06
N TRP A 227 2.36 35.18 -8.36
CA TRP A 227 2.83 34.60 -9.61
C TRP A 227 2.33 33.17 -9.82
N ARG A 228 2.47 32.31 -8.80
CA ARG A 228 1.96 30.93 -8.84
C ARG A 228 0.44 30.89 -9.02
N ARG A 229 -0.30 31.80 -8.36
CA ARG A 229 -1.76 31.92 -8.53
C ARG A 229 -2.14 32.29 -9.96
N LEU A 230 -1.41 33.21 -10.58
CA LEU A 230 -1.63 33.59 -11.98
C LEU A 230 -1.31 32.44 -12.93
N GLN A 231 -0.17 31.75 -12.74
CA GLN A 231 0.18 30.59 -13.53
C GLN A 231 -0.86 29.46 -13.41
N MET A 232 -1.32 29.16 -12.21
CA MET A 232 -2.35 28.15 -11.99
C MET A 232 -3.68 28.51 -12.64
N ARG A 233 -4.11 29.79 -12.54
CA ARG A 233 -5.32 30.27 -13.22
C ARG A 233 -5.20 30.16 -14.75
N ALA A 234 -4.05 30.51 -15.31
CA ALA A 234 -3.81 30.38 -16.75
C ALA A 234 -3.84 28.92 -17.21
N ARG A 235 -3.25 28.00 -16.42
CA ARG A 235 -3.32 26.56 -16.72
C ARG A 235 -4.74 26.01 -16.63
N LEU A 236 -5.49 26.34 -15.57
CA LEU A 236 -6.87 25.87 -15.39
C LEU A 236 -7.80 26.36 -16.51
N ARG A 237 -7.64 27.61 -17.00
CA ARG A 237 -8.40 28.10 -18.15
C ARG A 237 -8.15 27.26 -19.40
N ARG A 238 -6.89 26.88 -19.69
CA ARG A 238 -6.56 26.02 -20.81
C ARG A 238 -7.17 24.62 -20.72
N PHE A 239 -7.38 24.08 -19.51
CA PHE A 239 -8.05 22.78 -19.30
C PHE A 239 -9.57 22.86 -19.42
N GLY A 240 -10.18 24.04 -19.14
CA GLY A 240 -11.62 24.26 -19.29
C GLY A 240 -12.06 24.49 -20.75
N GLU A 241 -11.11 24.79 -21.65
CA GLU A 241 -11.35 25.00 -23.09
C GLU A 241 -11.08 23.75 -23.95
N ALA A 242 -10.67 22.62 -23.34
CA ALA A 242 -10.48 21.36 -24.07
C ALA A 242 -11.86 20.79 -24.50
N PRO A 243 -12.12 20.56 -25.78
CA PRO A 243 -13.39 19.99 -26.22
C PRO A 243 -13.53 18.58 -25.63
N ASN A 244 -14.70 18.29 -25.06
CA ASN A 244 -15.10 16.93 -24.71
C ASN A 244 -14.94 16.03 -25.94
N ARG A 245 -13.94 15.15 -25.93
CA ARG A 245 -13.79 14.03 -26.86
C ARG A 245 -14.00 12.73 -26.12
#